data_9ebc4d217bc7d7ec0ca6766ac9754260
#
_entry.id   9ebc4d217bc7d7ec0ca6766ac9754260
#
_cell.length_a   1.000
_cell.length_b   1.000
_cell.length_c   1.000
_cell.angle_alpha   90.00
_cell.angle_beta   90.00
_cell.angle_gamma   90.00
#
_symmetry.space_group_name_H-M   'P 1'
#
loop_
_entity.id
_entity.type
_entity.pdbx_description
1 polymer ?
#
loop_
_entity_poly.entity_id
_entity_poly.type
_entity_poly.pdbx_seq_one_letter_code
_entity_poly.pdbx_strand_id
1 'polypeptide(L)'
;MEASAATVELYTDGACSGNPGPGGWAYILKHPGSGTVIEQAGGEAATTNNRMELTAVIEGLKALDRPCRVELYSDSQYVCHGLMQWMDQWKAKGWRRGKRNEPVLNLELWKKLDALRQTFDVTCHWIRGHDNHPQNERCDQLAVAEAERFKAPPGDEN
;
A
#
# COMPACT_ATOMS: atom_id res chain seq x y z
N MET A 1 -19.86 -25.11 0.36
CA MET A 1 -19.73 -24.38 0.28
C MET A 1 -18.78 -23.80 0.55
N GLU A 2 -18.38 -23.60 -0.02
CA GLU A 2 -17.56 -22.97 0.16
C GLU A 2 -17.51 -22.14 0.95
N ALA A 3 -17.17 -22.59 1.54
CA ALA A 3 -17.05 -21.57 2.43
C ALA A 3 -16.65 -20.38 1.68
N SER A 4 -17.45 -19.40 1.71
CA SER A 4 -17.06 -18.16 1.16
C SER A 4 -15.74 -17.80 1.81
N ALA A 5 -14.79 -17.42 1.02
CA ALA A 5 -13.55 -16.93 1.55
C ALA A 5 -13.85 -15.81 2.54
N ALA A 6 -13.16 -15.80 3.66
CA ALA A 6 -13.31 -14.75 4.62
C ALA A 6 -12.97 -13.41 3.96
N THR A 7 -13.67 -12.37 4.36
CA THR A 7 -13.39 -11.02 3.89
C THR A 7 -12.62 -10.28 4.95
N VAL A 8 -11.54 -9.64 4.54
CA VAL A 8 -10.68 -8.83 5.41
C VAL A 8 -10.72 -7.39 4.91
N GLU A 9 -10.70 -6.45 5.83
CA GLU A 9 -10.56 -5.03 5.49
C GLU A 9 -9.11 -4.62 5.71
N LEU A 10 -8.53 -3.98 4.71
CA LEU A 10 -7.15 -3.51 4.77
C LEU A 10 -7.13 -2.00 4.52
N TYR A 11 -6.56 -1.28 5.47
CA TYR A 11 -6.40 0.17 5.39
C TYR A 11 -4.92 0.46 5.28
N THR A 12 -4.54 1.35 4.36
CA THR A 12 -3.13 1.62 4.11
C THR A 12 -2.88 3.09 3.91
N ASP A 13 -1.66 3.52 4.21
CA ASP A 13 -1.22 4.86 3.88
C ASP A 13 0.30 4.89 3.75
N GLY A 14 0.78 5.89 3.03
CA GLY A 14 2.20 6.14 2.88
C GLY A 14 2.48 7.62 3.00
N ALA A 15 3.65 7.96 3.51
CA ALA A 15 4.06 9.34 3.69
C ALA A 15 5.53 9.48 3.34
N CYS A 16 5.92 10.65 2.86
CA CYS A 16 7.30 10.90 2.50
C CYS A 16 7.63 12.35 2.81
N SER A 17 8.75 12.55 3.50
CA SER A 17 9.23 13.89 3.84
C SER A 17 10.20 14.33 2.75
N GLY A 18 9.71 15.12 1.79
CA GLY A 18 10.41 15.33 0.54
C GLY A 18 10.09 14.18 -0.41
N ASN A 19 10.38 14.34 -1.68
CA ASN A 19 10.01 13.32 -2.66
C ASN A 19 11.05 13.31 -3.79
N PRO A 20 12.16 12.61 -3.64
CA PRO A 20 12.45 11.57 -2.63
C PRO A 20 12.89 12.12 -1.29
N GLY A 21 12.84 11.25 -0.29
CA GLY A 21 13.26 11.56 1.06
C GLY A 21 12.88 10.44 2.01
N PRO A 22 13.03 10.66 3.33
CA PRO A 22 12.60 9.65 4.30
C PRO A 22 11.10 9.44 4.21
N GLY A 23 10.69 8.19 4.27
CA GLY A 23 9.28 7.86 4.14
C GLY A 23 8.84 6.78 5.09
N GLY A 24 7.52 6.68 5.26
CA GLY A 24 6.92 5.67 6.10
C GLY A 24 5.67 5.09 5.45
N TRP A 25 5.33 3.89 5.88
CA TRP A 25 4.13 3.19 5.44
C TRP A 25 3.45 2.59 6.64
N ALA A 26 2.14 2.37 6.53
CA ALA A 26 1.38 1.75 7.61
C ALA A 26 0.18 1.01 7.04
N TYR A 27 -0.22 -0.05 7.73
CA TYR A 27 -1.47 -0.71 7.42
C TYR A 27 -2.19 -1.12 8.69
N ILE A 28 -3.51 -1.23 8.57
CA ILE A 28 -4.38 -1.80 9.59
C ILE A 28 -5.19 -2.89 8.91
N LEU A 29 -5.12 -4.10 9.46
CA LEU A 29 -5.94 -5.22 9.00
C LEU A 29 -7.05 -5.45 10.02
N LYS A 30 -8.27 -5.55 9.52
CA LYS A 30 -9.43 -5.88 10.36
C LYS A 30 -10.06 -7.16 9.83
N HIS A 31 -10.31 -8.09 10.75
CA HIS A 31 -11.01 -9.33 10.45
C HIS A 31 -12.41 -9.22 11.04
N PRO A 32 -13.41 -8.78 10.26
CA PRO A 32 -14.73 -8.50 10.83
C PRO A 32 -15.36 -9.69 11.53
N GLY A 33 -15.10 -10.91 11.03
CA GLY A 33 -15.67 -12.10 11.63
C GLY A 33 -15.19 -12.37 13.04
N SER A 34 -13.93 -12.09 13.34
CA SER A 34 -13.36 -12.34 14.66
C SER A 34 -13.15 -11.07 15.48
N GLY A 35 -13.23 -9.92 14.85
CA GLY A 35 -12.95 -8.65 15.51
C GLY A 35 -11.48 -8.36 15.69
N THR A 36 -10.59 -9.20 15.16
CA THR A 36 -9.16 -9.00 15.29
C THR A 36 -8.72 -7.78 14.47
N VAL A 37 -7.86 -6.95 15.07
CA VAL A 37 -7.27 -5.78 14.42
C VAL A 37 -5.77 -5.84 14.60
N ILE A 38 -5.03 -5.68 13.49
CA ILE A 38 -3.58 -5.70 13.48
C ILE A 38 -3.09 -4.42 12.85
N GLU A 39 -2.13 -3.74 13.50
CA GLU A 39 -1.48 -2.54 12.96
C GLU A 39 -0.01 -2.81 12.78
N GLN A 40 0.56 -2.33 11.68
CA GLN A 40 2.01 -2.35 11.48
C GLN A 40 2.43 -1.12 10.71
N ALA A 41 3.68 -0.72 10.91
CA ALA A 41 4.25 0.42 10.21
C ALA A 41 5.75 0.20 10.04
N GLY A 42 6.32 0.86 9.06
CA GLY A 42 7.75 0.82 8.82
C GLY A 42 8.15 2.00 7.94
N GLY A 43 9.43 2.07 7.57
CA GLY A 43 9.86 3.18 6.76
C GLY A 43 11.19 2.92 6.07
N GLU A 44 11.61 3.93 5.31
CA GLU A 44 12.87 3.89 4.56
C GLU A 44 13.49 5.27 4.58
N ALA A 45 14.83 5.30 4.56
CA ALA A 45 15.57 6.57 4.63
C ALA A 45 15.46 7.38 3.35
N ALA A 46 15.28 6.73 2.20
CA ALA A 46 15.22 7.40 0.91
C ALA A 46 14.21 6.68 0.02
N THR A 47 13.07 7.32 -0.21
CA THR A 47 12.00 6.71 -0.98
C THR A 47 11.10 7.80 -1.55
N THR A 48 9.93 7.40 -2.05
CA THR A 48 8.93 8.34 -2.57
C THR A 48 7.59 8.03 -1.97
N ASN A 49 6.68 8.99 -2.06
CA ASN A 49 5.33 8.80 -1.55
C ASN A 49 4.65 7.60 -2.22
N ASN A 50 4.73 7.50 -3.54
CA ASN A 50 4.08 6.38 -4.24
C ASN A 50 4.66 5.03 -3.84
N ARG A 51 5.97 4.95 -3.62
CA ARG A 51 6.58 3.70 -3.18
C ARG A 51 6.09 3.31 -1.79
N MET A 52 5.91 4.29 -0.91
CA MET A 52 5.41 4.00 0.45
C MET A 52 3.94 3.56 0.41
N GLU A 53 3.14 4.17 -0.46
CA GLU A 53 1.76 3.74 -0.64
C GLU A 53 1.68 2.28 -1.11
N LEU A 54 2.50 1.92 -2.09
CA LEU A 54 2.54 0.54 -2.58
C LEU A 54 3.05 -0.42 -1.52
N THR A 55 4.09 -0.01 -0.81
CA THR A 55 4.70 -0.87 0.23
C THR A 55 3.69 -1.18 1.33
N ALA A 56 2.87 -0.20 1.72
CA ALA A 56 1.85 -0.44 2.73
C ALA A 56 0.89 -1.56 2.30
N VAL A 57 0.45 -1.55 1.05
CA VAL A 57 -0.44 -2.59 0.53
C VAL A 57 0.26 -3.94 0.50
N ILE A 58 1.50 -3.96 0.00
CA ILE A 58 2.26 -5.20 -0.11
C ILE A 58 2.47 -5.83 1.28
N GLU A 59 2.90 -5.01 2.26
CA GLU A 59 3.15 -5.54 3.60
C GLU A 59 1.86 -6.00 4.26
N GLY A 60 0.76 -5.30 4.04
CA GLY A 60 -0.53 -5.71 4.56
C GLY A 60 -1.00 -7.04 4.00
N LEU A 61 -0.86 -7.23 2.69
CA LEU A 61 -1.24 -8.50 2.07
C LEU A 61 -0.33 -9.64 2.51
N LYS A 62 0.97 -9.36 2.67
CA LYS A 62 1.92 -10.39 3.13
C LYS A 62 1.62 -10.85 4.55
N ALA A 63 0.93 -10.04 5.34
CA ALA A 63 0.59 -10.41 6.71
C ALA A 63 -0.55 -11.44 6.77
N LEU A 64 -1.25 -11.65 5.67
CA LEU A 64 -2.34 -12.63 5.62
C LEU A 64 -1.77 -14.02 5.40
N ASP A 65 -2.33 -15.02 6.10
CA ASP A 65 -1.78 -16.36 6.10
C ASP A 65 -2.58 -17.34 5.25
N ARG A 66 -3.66 -16.90 4.61
CA ARG A 66 -4.47 -17.78 3.76
C ARG A 66 -5.20 -16.94 2.71
N PRO A 67 -5.59 -17.55 1.59
CA PRO A 67 -6.34 -16.82 0.57
C PRO A 67 -7.66 -16.29 1.13
N CYS A 68 -7.98 -15.07 0.74
CA CYS A 68 -9.23 -14.44 1.18
C CYS A 68 -9.54 -13.26 0.26
N ARG A 69 -10.74 -12.71 0.44
CA ARG A 69 -11.11 -11.46 -0.20
C ARG A 69 -10.60 -10.31 0.65
N VAL A 70 -10.07 -9.31 -0.01
CA VAL A 70 -9.51 -8.13 0.68
C VAL A 70 -10.20 -6.88 0.14
N GLU A 71 -10.87 -6.16 1.04
CA GLU A 71 -11.41 -4.84 0.72
C GLU A 71 -10.36 -3.84 1.17
N LEU A 72 -9.67 -3.26 0.20
CA LEU A 72 -8.58 -2.32 0.46
C LEU A 72 -9.13 -0.90 0.39
N TYR A 73 -8.81 -0.10 1.40
CA TYR A 73 -9.21 1.30 1.46
C TYR A 73 -7.97 2.16 1.45
N SER A 74 -7.85 3.01 0.44
CA SER A 74 -6.67 3.86 0.26
C SER A 74 -7.09 5.22 -0.29
N ASP A 75 -6.40 6.27 0.15
CA ASP A 75 -6.61 7.60 -0.44
C ASP A 75 -5.68 7.85 -1.63
N SER A 76 -4.91 6.86 -2.04
CA SER A 76 -4.00 6.97 -3.17
C SER A 76 -4.69 6.57 -4.46
N GLN A 77 -4.96 7.54 -5.33
CA GLN A 77 -5.48 7.23 -6.67
C GLN A 77 -4.49 6.40 -7.47
N TYR A 78 -3.20 6.65 -7.26
CA TYR A 78 -2.15 5.89 -7.94
C TYR A 78 -2.27 4.39 -7.65
N VAL A 79 -2.44 4.04 -6.37
CA VAL A 79 -2.59 2.64 -5.97
C VAL A 79 -3.88 2.05 -6.53
N CYS A 80 -4.99 2.75 -6.36
CA CYS A 80 -6.27 2.20 -6.79
C CYS A 80 -6.37 2.07 -8.31
N HIS A 81 -5.94 3.08 -9.05
CA HIS A 81 -5.97 2.99 -10.50
C HIS A 81 -5.03 1.90 -10.99
N GLY A 82 -3.86 1.77 -10.37
CA GLY A 82 -2.93 0.71 -10.75
C GLY A 82 -3.51 -0.67 -10.56
N LEU A 83 -4.09 -0.91 -9.37
CA LEU A 83 -4.66 -2.21 -9.05
C LEU A 83 -5.87 -2.56 -9.91
N MET A 84 -6.74 -1.58 -10.15
CA MET A 84 -8.03 -1.86 -10.78
C MET A 84 -8.00 -1.74 -12.30
N GLN A 85 -6.99 -1.05 -12.87
CA GLN A 85 -6.95 -0.81 -14.32
C GLN A 85 -5.57 -1.02 -14.93
N TRP A 86 -4.56 -0.32 -14.41
CA TRP A 86 -3.29 -0.21 -15.13
C TRP A 86 -2.47 -1.49 -15.14
N MET A 87 -2.53 -2.30 -14.09
CA MET A 87 -1.69 -3.49 -14.00
C MET A 87 -1.97 -4.46 -15.13
N ASP A 88 -3.24 -4.68 -15.45
CA ASP A 88 -3.57 -5.59 -16.53
C ASP A 88 -3.11 -5.06 -17.88
N GLN A 89 -3.20 -3.75 -18.07
CA GLN A 89 -2.69 -3.13 -19.30
C GLN A 89 -1.18 -3.24 -19.40
N TRP A 90 -0.49 -3.01 -18.29
CA TRP A 90 0.97 -3.12 -18.26
C TRP A 90 1.41 -4.55 -18.55
N LYS A 91 0.74 -5.53 -17.93
CA LYS A 91 1.08 -6.93 -18.15
C LYS A 91 0.93 -7.31 -19.62
N ALA A 92 -0.13 -6.83 -20.25
CA ALA A 92 -0.37 -7.10 -21.68
C ALA A 92 0.72 -6.53 -22.55
N LYS A 93 1.42 -5.50 -22.08
CA LYS A 93 2.49 -4.83 -22.85
C LYS A 93 3.88 -5.17 -22.30
N GLY A 94 4.00 -6.25 -21.53
CA GLY A 94 5.29 -6.66 -21.00
C GLY A 94 5.84 -5.74 -19.93
N TRP A 95 4.95 -5.10 -19.15
CA TRP A 95 5.30 -4.16 -18.07
C TRP A 95 5.97 -2.89 -18.60
N ARG A 96 5.49 -2.43 -19.74
CA ARG A 96 5.98 -1.21 -20.37
C ARG A 96 4.81 -0.25 -20.57
N ARG A 97 5.13 1.03 -20.65
CA ARG A 97 4.10 2.07 -20.74
C ARG A 97 4.55 3.19 -21.69
N GLY A 98 3.57 3.93 -22.16
CA GLY A 98 3.80 5.15 -22.89
C GLY A 98 4.26 4.94 -24.31
N LYS A 99 4.36 6.03 -25.04
CA LYS A 99 4.75 5.99 -26.47
C LYS A 99 6.17 5.52 -26.64
N ARG A 100 7.03 5.75 -25.65
CA ARG A 100 8.43 5.34 -25.73
C ARG A 100 8.67 3.93 -25.25
N ASN A 101 7.61 3.24 -24.86
CA ASN A 101 7.71 1.85 -24.41
C ASN A 101 8.69 1.69 -23.26
N GLU A 102 8.61 2.58 -22.30
CA GLU A 102 9.50 2.58 -21.14
C GLU A 102 9.00 1.62 -20.07
N PRO A 103 9.89 1.09 -19.23
CA PRO A 103 9.44 0.25 -18.12
C PRO A 103 8.48 1.03 -17.19
N VAL A 104 7.55 0.30 -16.61
CA VAL A 104 6.62 0.88 -15.64
C VAL A 104 7.40 1.38 -14.43
N LEU A 105 7.06 2.57 -13.93
CA LEU A 105 7.68 3.10 -12.72
C LEU A 105 7.34 2.20 -11.54
N ASN A 106 8.29 2.06 -10.62
CA ASN A 106 8.13 1.20 -9.42
C ASN A 106 7.79 -0.24 -9.80
N LEU A 107 8.40 -0.70 -10.89
CA LEU A 107 8.08 -1.99 -11.48
C LEU A 107 8.21 -3.13 -10.48
N GLU A 108 9.26 -3.15 -9.67
CA GLU A 108 9.47 -4.25 -8.74
C GLU A 108 8.35 -4.35 -7.70
N LEU A 109 7.82 -3.20 -7.29
CA LEU A 109 6.71 -3.19 -6.33
C LEU A 109 5.40 -3.64 -6.98
N TRP A 110 5.15 -3.18 -8.21
CA TRP A 110 3.95 -3.61 -8.92
C TRP A 110 3.97 -5.10 -9.22
N LYS A 111 5.14 -5.67 -9.52
CA LYS A 111 5.24 -7.10 -9.74
C LYS A 111 5.00 -7.91 -8.47
N LYS A 112 5.49 -7.41 -7.32
CA LYS A 112 5.19 -8.05 -6.05
C LYS A 112 3.69 -8.03 -5.78
N LEU A 113 3.05 -6.90 -6.05
CA LEU A 113 1.63 -6.76 -5.84
C LEU A 113 0.84 -7.67 -6.77
N ASP A 114 1.28 -7.80 -8.02
CA ASP A 114 0.63 -8.71 -8.97
C ASP A 114 0.70 -10.15 -8.49
N ALA A 115 1.86 -10.56 -7.97
CA ALA A 115 1.99 -11.92 -7.42
C ALA A 115 1.02 -12.13 -6.26
N LEU A 116 0.86 -11.14 -5.39
CA LEU A 116 -0.08 -11.24 -4.28
C LEU A 116 -1.52 -11.29 -4.77
N ARG A 117 -1.85 -10.59 -5.86
CA ARG A 117 -3.19 -10.65 -6.43
C ARG A 117 -3.57 -12.04 -6.93
N GLN A 118 -2.60 -12.90 -7.17
CA GLN A 118 -2.91 -14.27 -7.59
C GLN A 118 -3.44 -15.09 -6.42
N THR A 119 -3.13 -14.70 -5.19
CA THR A 119 -3.57 -15.38 -3.99
C THR A 119 -4.78 -14.72 -3.35
N PHE A 120 -4.81 -13.38 -3.38
CA PHE A 120 -5.85 -12.61 -2.69
C PHE A 120 -6.72 -11.89 -3.70
N ASP A 121 -8.04 -11.94 -3.47
CA ASP A 121 -8.99 -11.21 -4.32
C ASP A 121 -9.13 -9.79 -3.76
N VAL A 122 -8.37 -8.86 -4.34
CA VAL A 122 -8.28 -7.49 -3.81
C VAL A 122 -9.17 -6.55 -4.61
N THR A 123 -10.06 -5.87 -3.91
CA THR A 123 -10.83 -4.77 -4.47
C THR A 123 -10.38 -3.49 -3.78
N CYS A 124 -9.97 -2.49 -4.57
CA CYS A 124 -9.51 -1.23 -4.01
C CYS A 124 -10.63 -0.21 -4.03
N HIS A 125 -10.88 0.38 -2.86
CA HIS A 125 -11.84 1.46 -2.69
C HIS A 125 -11.06 2.73 -2.45
N TRP A 126 -11.13 3.65 -3.41
CA TRP A 126 -10.49 4.95 -3.21
C TRP A 126 -11.36 5.78 -2.28
N ILE A 127 -10.75 6.31 -1.23
CA ILE A 127 -11.41 7.21 -0.32
C ILE A 127 -10.75 8.57 -0.40
N ARG A 128 -11.54 9.61 -0.20
CA ARG A 128 -11.00 10.96 -0.16
C ARG A 128 -10.30 11.15 1.19
N GLY A 129 -9.09 11.66 1.17
CA GLY A 129 -8.34 11.87 2.40
C GLY A 129 -9.10 12.75 3.37
N HIS A 130 -9.01 12.45 4.65
CA HIS A 130 -9.64 13.20 5.74
C HIS A 130 -11.16 13.17 5.73
N ASP A 131 -11.75 12.13 5.15
CA ASP A 131 -13.18 12.04 4.97
C ASP A 131 -13.80 11.14 6.04
N ASN A 132 -13.42 11.34 7.29
CA ASN A 132 -13.96 10.60 8.46
C ASN A 132 -13.71 9.10 8.37
N HIS A 133 -12.51 8.73 8.02
CA HIS A 133 -12.09 7.33 8.03
C HIS A 133 -11.06 7.15 9.15
N PRO A 134 -11.49 6.74 10.36
CA PRO A 134 -10.57 6.66 11.50
C PRO A 134 -9.38 5.75 11.26
N GLN A 135 -9.58 4.62 10.57
CA GLN A 135 -8.49 3.70 10.29
C GLN A 135 -7.47 4.32 9.35
N ASN A 136 -7.92 5.08 8.35
CA ASN A 136 -7.00 5.72 7.42
C ASN A 136 -6.28 6.90 8.07
N GLU A 137 -6.95 7.62 8.97
CA GLU A 137 -6.28 8.65 9.75
C GLU A 137 -5.21 8.05 10.64
N ARG A 138 -5.51 6.90 11.24
CA ARG A 138 -4.53 6.20 12.06
C ARG A 138 -3.33 5.76 11.23
N CYS A 139 -3.57 5.23 10.03
CA CYS A 139 -2.50 4.84 9.13
C CYS A 139 -1.63 6.05 8.75
N ASP A 140 -2.26 7.20 8.50
CA ASP A 140 -1.51 8.42 8.21
C ASP A 140 -0.59 8.79 9.36
N GLN A 141 -1.12 8.78 10.58
CA GLN A 141 -0.32 9.09 11.76
C GLN A 141 0.87 8.15 11.90
N LEU A 142 0.64 6.85 11.71
CA LEU A 142 1.69 5.86 11.81
C LEU A 142 2.73 6.03 10.71
N ALA A 143 2.29 6.28 9.48
CA ALA A 143 3.21 6.45 8.36
C ALA A 143 4.05 7.72 8.54
N VAL A 144 3.45 8.81 8.97
CA VAL A 144 4.18 10.05 9.21
C VAL A 144 5.20 9.87 10.33
N ALA A 145 4.82 9.17 11.40
CA ALA A 145 5.74 8.91 12.50
C ALA A 145 6.95 8.10 12.03
N GLU A 146 6.74 7.12 11.15
CA GLU A 146 7.85 6.34 10.62
C GLU A 146 8.74 7.18 9.72
N ALA A 147 8.17 8.04 8.90
CA ALA A 147 8.96 8.93 8.06
C ALA A 147 9.85 9.83 8.93
N GLU A 148 9.32 10.32 10.05
CA GLU A 148 10.11 11.13 10.97
C GLU A 148 11.26 10.34 11.60
N ARG A 149 11.04 9.07 11.91
CA ARG A 149 12.09 8.22 12.48
C ARG A 149 13.28 8.06 11.54
N PHE A 150 13.04 8.11 10.25
CA PHE A 150 14.09 7.89 9.25
C PHE A 150 14.74 9.18 8.78
N LYS A 151 14.33 10.32 9.31
CA LYS A 151 15.06 11.56 9.08
C LYS A 151 16.38 11.56 9.85
N ALA A 152 17.41 12.16 9.26
CA ALA A 152 18.65 12.34 9.98
C ALA A 152 18.39 13.25 11.18
N PRO A 153 18.84 12.87 12.40
CA PRO A 153 18.64 13.72 13.56
C PRO A 153 19.37 15.05 13.38
N PRO A 154 18.81 16.16 13.88
CA PRO A 154 19.52 17.43 13.85
C PRO A 154 20.86 17.30 14.57
N GLY A 155 21.91 17.83 13.96
CA GLY A 155 23.24 17.77 14.52
C GLY A 155 24.01 16.50 14.22
N ASP A 156 23.42 15.59 13.48
CA ASP A 156 24.04 14.33 13.13
C ASP A 156 24.87 14.43 11.86
N GLU A 157 24.89 15.56 11.24
CA GLU A 157 25.66 15.79 10.04
C GLU A 157 27.04 16.33 10.33
N ASN A 158 27.62 16.02 11.36
CA ASN A 158 28.98 16.51 11.66
C ASN A 158 30.03 15.72 10.94
#